data_3b204a1914bdee1d5459aafe099b02d0
#
_entry.id   3b204a1914bdee1d5459aafe099b02d0
#
_cell.length_a   1.000
_cell.length_b   1.000
_cell.length_c   1.000
_cell.angle_alpha   90.00
_cell.angle_beta   90.00
_cell.angle_gamma   90.00
#
_symmetry.space_group_name_H-M   'P 1'
#
loop_
_entity.id
_entity.type
_entity.pdbx_description
1 polymer ?
#
loop_
_entity_poly.entity_id
_entity_poly.type
_entity_poly.pdbx_seq_one_letter_code
_entity_poly.pdbx_strand_id
1 'polypeptide(L)'
;MCIRDSIKAVGFTGSRSGGIALTQAAQARPEPIPVYAEMSSINPVYLFPAALHARAEALAQGFVASLTQGAGQFCTNPGLVIAAAGPALERFVATASELLPACAAQTMLTPGIFQAYEAGVGKLTEHAQIAAKGMAAQGPNQGQAQLFVTQASAFLRNEHLQAEVFGAASLVVVCANDEEVRQVSEQLEGQLTATLHLDDADLARAQALLPVLERKAGRLLVNGWPTGVEVCDAMVHGGPFPATSDSRSTSVGTAAILRFLRPVCYQDFPDSLLPAALQHANPLLLRRLLDGQRERPER
;
A
#
# COMPACT_ATOMS: atom_id res chain seq x y z
N MET A 1 1.07 -33.52 -19.56
CA MET A 1 0.41 -32.78 -18.48
C MET A 1 0.96 -31.34 -18.48
N CYS A 2 0.13 -30.37 -18.72
CA CYS A 2 0.57 -28.98 -18.72
C CYS A 2 0.83 -28.51 -17.28
N ILE A 3 2.02 -27.97 -16.97
CA ILE A 3 2.37 -27.44 -15.64
C ILE A 3 1.26 -26.51 -15.12
N ARG A 4 0.64 -25.72 -16.01
CA ARG A 4 -0.48 -24.83 -15.71
C ARG A 4 -1.64 -25.53 -15.01
N ASP A 5 -1.92 -26.79 -15.34
CA ASP A 5 -3.10 -27.50 -14.84
C ASP A 5 -2.86 -28.15 -13.47
N SER A 6 -1.60 -28.27 -13.04
CA SER A 6 -1.22 -28.85 -11.75
C SER A 6 -1.10 -27.85 -10.60
N ILE A 7 -0.97 -26.54 -10.90
CA ILE A 7 -0.90 -25.49 -9.86
C ILE A 7 -2.27 -25.30 -9.20
N LYS A 8 -2.29 -25.01 -7.89
CA LYS A 8 -3.51 -24.91 -7.08
C LYS A 8 -3.74 -23.51 -6.50
N ALA A 9 -2.79 -22.59 -6.65
CA ALA A 9 -2.91 -21.19 -6.28
C ALA A 9 -1.92 -20.35 -7.06
N VAL A 10 -2.18 -19.05 -7.19
CA VAL A 10 -1.29 -18.06 -7.79
C VAL A 10 -1.04 -16.93 -6.79
N GLY A 11 0.23 -16.57 -6.55
CA GLY A 11 0.62 -15.31 -5.93
C GLY A 11 1.14 -14.38 -7.03
N PHE A 12 0.71 -13.12 -7.02
CA PHE A 12 1.08 -12.12 -8.02
C PHE A 12 1.28 -10.76 -7.35
N THR A 13 2.29 -10.03 -7.79
CA THR A 13 2.47 -8.60 -7.47
C THR A 13 2.75 -7.86 -8.77
N GLY A 14 1.98 -6.81 -9.05
CA GLY A 14 2.12 -6.03 -10.28
C GLY A 14 0.92 -5.13 -10.57
N SER A 15 0.73 -4.77 -11.85
CA SER A 15 -0.34 -3.86 -12.25
C SER A 15 -1.75 -4.41 -11.96
N ARG A 16 -2.71 -3.50 -11.70
CA ARG A 16 -4.15 -3.85 -11.54
C ARG A 16 -4.66 -4.69 -12.71
N SER A 17 -4.35 -4.29 -13.94
CA SER A 17 -4.77 -5.01 -15.14
C SER A 17 -4.21 -6.42 -15.22
N GLY A 18 -2.93 -6.60 -14.86
CA GLY A 18 -2.28 -7.92 -14.78
C GLY A 18 -2.92 -8.83 -13.75
N GLY A 19 -3.16 -8.33 -12.53
CA GLY A 19 -3.82 -9.07 -11.46
C GLY A 19 -5.24 -9.50 -11.83
N ILE A 20 -6.03 -8.60 -12.41
CA ILE A 20 -7.39 -8.90 -12.89
C ILE A 20 -7.36 -9.96 -14.00
N ALA A 21 -6.48 -9.83 -14.99
CA ALA A 21 -6.35 -10.79 -16.07
C ALA A 21 -5.99 -12.20 -15.56
N LEU A 22 -5.07 -12.30 -14.60
CA LEU A 22 -4.73 -13.59 -13.98
C LEU A 22 -5.89 -14.17 -13.19
N THR A 23 -6.64 -13.34 -12.45
CA THR A 23 -7.84 -13.78 -11.71
C THR A 23 -8.90 -14.33 -12.68
N GLN A 24 -9.17 -13.63 -13.79
CA GLN A 24 -10.11 -14.10 -14.81
C GLN A 24 -9.65 -15.42 -15.43
N ALA A 25 -8.37 -15.53 -15.79
CA ALA A 25 -7.82 -16.76 -16.36
C ALA A 25 -7.88 -17.94 -15.38
N ALA A 26 -7.65 -17.70 -14.08
CA ALA A 26 -7.72 -18.73 -13.04
C ALA A 26 -9.16 -19.20 -12.80
N GLN A 27 -10.13 -18.29 -12.83
CA GLN A 27 -11.56 -18.62 -12.68
C GLN A 27 -12.14 -19.34 -13.90
N ALA A 28 -11.60 -19.12 -15.09
CA ALA A 28 -12.03 -19.77 -16.33
C ALA A 28 -11.49 -21.21 -16.50
N ARG A 29 -10.68 -21.73 -15.55
CA ARG A 29 -10.16 -23.10 -15.58
C ARG A 29 -11.29 -24.12 -15.30
N PRO A 30 -11.19 -25.37 -15.83
CA PRO A 30 -12.09 -26.46 -15.43
C PRO A 30 -12.13 -26.70 -13.91
N GLU A 31 -10.97 -26.51 -13.23
CA GLU A 31 -10.85 -26.44 -11.78
C GLU A 31 -10.37 -25.04 -11.41
N PRO A 32 -11.27 -24.13 -11.01
CA PRO A 32 -10.87 -22.76 -10.59
C PRO A 32 -9.92 -22.79 -9.40
N ILE A 33 -8.97 -21.85 -9.38
CA ILE A 33 -8.00 -21.73 -8.30
C ILE A 33 -7.94 -20.28 -7.78
N PRO A 34 -7.55 -20.07 -6.51
CA PRO A 34 -7.39 -18.74 -5.96
C PRO A 34 -6.20 -18.00 -6.59
N VAL A 35 -6.37 -16.68 -6.76
CA VAL A 35 -5.31 -15.75 -7.14
C VAL A 35 -5.19 -14.70 -6.05
N TYR A 36 -4.03 -14.63 -5.43
CA TYR A 36 -3.67 -13.63 -4.43
C TYR A 36 -2.83 -12.55 -5.13
N ALA A 37 -3.51 -11.57 -5.71
CA ALA A 37 -2.86 -10.49 -6.45
C ALA A 37 -2.75 -9.25 -5.55
N GLU A 38 -1.53 -8.76 -5.37
CA GLU A 38 -1.23 -7.42 -4.89
C GLU A 38 -1.10 -6.52 -6.12
N MET A 39 -1.85 -5.41 -6.12
CA MET A 39 -2.03 -4.58 -7.32
C MET A 39 -1.71 -3.11 -7.02
N SER A 40 -2.62 -2.18 -7.37
CA SER A 40 -2.37 -0.75 -7.29
C SER A 40 -2.69 -0.15 -5.92
N SER A 41 -1.84 0.77 -5.45
CA SER A 41 -2.06 1.58 -4.25
C SER A 41 -1.39 2.94 -4.39
N ILE A 42 -2.05 4.01 -3.96
CA ILE A 42 -1.48 5.37 -3.94
C ILE A 42 -0.98 5.78 -2.56
N ASN A 43 -1.20 4.96 -1.54
CA ASN A 43 -0.63 5.05 -0.18
C ASN A 43 -0.78 6.45 0.44
N PRO A 44 -1.99 6.88 0.78
CA PRO A 44 -2.24 8.23 1.27
C PRO A 44 -1.46 8.52 2.56
N VAL A 45 -0.86 9.71 2.61
CA VAL A 45 -0.16 10.27 3.76
C VAL A 45 -0.95 11.47 4.26
N TYR A 46 -1.42 11.43 5.48
CA TYR A 46 -2.16 12.49 6.15
C TYR A 46 -1.23 13.33 6.99
N LEU A 47 -1.13 14.62 6.68
CA LEU A 47 -0.36 15.57 7.47
C LEU A 47 -1.29 16.39 8.34
N PHE A 48 -1.31 16.09 9.64
CA PHE A 48 -2.18 16.76 10.60
C PHE A 48 -1.65 18.14 10.99
N PRO A 49 -2.53 19.08 11.38
CA PRO A 49 -2.17 20.48 11.57
C PRO A 49 -1.09 20.74 12.62
N ALA A 50 -1.12 20.08 13.78
CA ALA A 50 -0.13 20.29 14.83
C ALA A 50 1.25 19.75 14.40
N ALA A 51 1.30 18.56 13.81
CA ALA A 51 2.52 18.00 13.26
C ALA A 51 3.12 18.88 12.14
N LEU A 52 2.29 19.37 11.21
CA LEU A 52 2.72 20.31 10.17
C LEU A 52 3.24 21.60 10.77
N HIS A 53 2.55 22.17 11.77
CA HIS A 53 2.99 23.41 12.42
C HIS A 53 4.37 23.23 13.05
N ALA A 54 4.58 22.12 13.74
CA ALA A 54 5.80 21.86 14.50
C ALA A 54 7.01 21.49 13.60
N ARG A 55 6.82 20.75 12.50
CA ARG A 55 7.91 20.12 11.75
C ARG A 55 7.69 19.99 10.24
N ALA A 56 7.05 20.97 9.60
CA ALA A 56 6.75 20.93 8.17
C ALA A 56 7.98 20.64 7.30
N GLU A 57 9.11 21.29 7.60
CA GLU A 57 10.35 21.16 6.86
C GLU A 57 10.97 19.75 7.01
N ALA A 58 10.96 19.21 8.22
CA ALA A 58 11.46 17.84 8.47
C ALA A 58 10.54 16.77 7.80
N LEU A 59 9.24 17.01 7.81
CA LEU A 59 8.29 16.17 7.08
C LEU A 59 8.53 16.24 5.57
N ALA A 60 8.81 17.42 5.01
CA ALA A 60 9.11 17.57 3.59
C ALA A 60 10.42 16.85 3.20
N GLN A 61 11.46 16.91 4.05
CA GLN A 61 12.71 16.16 3.84
C GLN A 61 12.47 14.66 3.82
N GLY A 62 11.75 14.12 4.82
CA GLY A 62 11.40 12.71 4.89
C GLY A 62 10.52 12.27 3.72
N PHE A 63 9.57 13.12 3.31
CA PHE A 63 8.72 12.88 2.14
C PHE A 63 9.54 12.73 0.86
N VAL A 64 10.41 13.69 0.55
CA VAL A 64 11.23 13.66 -0.66
C VAL A 64 12.15 12.43 -0.68
N ALA A 65 12.77 12.09 0.46
CA ALA A 65 13.59 10.88 0.59
C ALA A 65 12.77 9.60 0.33
N SER A 66 11.57 9.48 0.91
CA SER A 66 10.67 8.35 0.72
C SER A 66 10.17 8.25 -0.74
N LEU A 67 9.75 9.38 -1.32
CA LEU A 67 9.21 9.46 -2.68
C LEU A 67 10.23 9.05 -3.75
N THR A 68 11.49 9.44 -3.58
CA THR A 68 12.53 9.23 -4.60
C THR A 68 13.34 7.95 -4.40
N GLN A 69 13.15 7.24 -3.30
CA GLN A 69 13.84 5.98 -3.02
C GLN A 69 13.55 4.96 -4.12
N GLY A 70 14.62 4.38 -4.72
CA GLY A 70 14.49 3.35 -5.76
C GLY A 70 13.66 3.77 -6.98
N ALA A 71 13.80 5.02 -7.43
CA ALA A 71 12.99 5.63 -8.50
C ALA A 71 11.49 5.69 -8.16
N GLY A 72 11.10 5.65 -6.89
CA GLY A 72 9.71 5.58 -6.43
C GLY A 72 9.03 4.24 -6.73
N GLN A 73 9.76 3.20 -7.11
CA GLN A 73 9.22 1.89 -7.50
C GLN A 73 9.01 0.98 -6.29
N PHE A 74 8.26 1.46 -5.31
CA PHE A 74 7.80 0.68 -4.17
C PHE A 74 6.28 0.60 -4.17
N CYS A 75 5.74 -0.57 -3.85
CA CYS A 75 4.29 -0.78 -3.71
C CYS A 75 3.66 0.16 -2.65
N THR A 76 4.44 0.65 -1.71
CA THR A 76 4.03 1.59 -0.65
C THR A 76 4.62 2.99 -0.83
N ASN A 77 5.01 3.39 -2.05
CA ASN A 77 5.47 4.75 -2.32
C ASN A 77 4.39 5.78 -1.97
N PRO A 78 4.71 6.93 -1.31
CA PRO A 78 3.72 7.94 -0.94
C PRO A 78 3.23 8.74 -2.16
N GLY A 79 2.31 8.17 -2.92
CA GLY A 79 1.74 8.77 -4.13
C GLY A 79 0.70 9.86 -3.88
N LEU A 80 0.18 9.97 -2.64
CA LEU A 80 -0.83 10.95 -2.27
C LEU A 80 -0.51 11.55 -0.89
N VAL A 81 -0.58 12.87 -0.79
CA VAL A 81 -0.51 13.61 0.48
C VAL A 81 -1.82 14.37 0.67
N ILE A 82 -2.44 14.26 1.84
CA ILE A 82 -3.71 14.91 2.18
C ILE A 82 -3.51 15.79 3.40
N ALA A 83 -3.85 17.06 3.31
CA ALA A 83 -3.74 17.99 4.43
C ALA A 83 -4.74 19.14 4.33
N ALA A 84 -5.09 19.71 5.48
CA ALA A 84 -5.85 20.95 5.53
C ALA A 84 -4.99 22.14 5.06
N ALA A 85 -5.62 23.08 4.37
CA ALA A 85 -5.00 24.32 3.89
C ALA A 85 -4.45 25.15 5.06
N GLY A 86 -3.34 25.82 4.82
CA GLY A 86 -2.75 26.75 5.78
C GLY A 86 -1.25 26.97 5.58
N PRO A 87 -0.67 27.96 6.29
CA PRO A 87 0.74 28.33 6.11
C PRO A 87 1.72 27.19 6.38
N ALA A 88 1.36 26.23 7.25
CA ALA A 88 2.21 25.09 7.55
C ALA A 88 2.28 24.08 6.37
N LEU A 89 1.17 23.85 5.68
CA LEU A 89 1.15 23.05 4.45
C LEU A 89 1.92 23.78 3.33
N GLU A 90 1.78 25.10 3.24
CA GLU A 90 2.54 25.90 2.26
C GLU A 90 4.04 25.76 2.48
N ARG A 91 4.52 25.80 3.75
CA ARG A 91 5.93 25.56 4.06
C ARG A 91 6.39 24.14 3.69
N PHE A 92 5.57 23.12 3.96
CA PHE A 92 5.85 21.75 3.53
C PHE A 92 6.02 21.64 2.01
N VAL A 93 5.08 22.19 1.24
CA VAL A 93 5.13 22.17 -0.23
C VAL A 93 6.32 22.97 -0.75
N ALA A 94 6.60 24.15 -0.18
CA ALA A 94 7.73 24.98 -0.56
C ALA A 94 9.05 24.24 -0.32
N THR A 95 9.27 23.68 0.88
CA THR A 95 10.48 22.91 1.21
C THR A 95 10.64 21.69 0.30
N ALA A 96 9.58 20.91 0.07
CA ALA A 96 9.62 19.78 -0.85
C ALA A 96 9.98 20.23 -2.29
N SER A 97 9.46 21.40 -2.71
CA SER A 97 9.74 21.98 -4.02
C SER A 97 11.17 22.53 -4.16
N GLU A 98 11.78 22.94 -3.07
CA GLU A 98 13.19 23.35 -3.03
C GLU A 98 14.16 22.14 -3.07
N LEU A 99 13.78 21.04 -2.43
CA LEU A 99 14.60 19.82 -2.34
C LEU A 99 14.55 18.96 -3.61
N LEU A 100 13.38 18.85 -4.22
CA LEU A 100 13.15 17.93 -5.34
C LEU A 100 14.07 18.20 -6.56
N PRO A 101 14.37 19.45 -6.95
CA PRO A 101 15.29 19.75 -8.06
C PRO A 101 16.72 19.19 -7.91
N ALA A 102 17.14 18.86 -6.70
CA ALA A 102 18.44 18.20 -6.44
C ALA A 102 18.39 16.68 -6.61
N CYS A 103 17.20 16.09 -6.75
CA CYS A 103 17.03 14.64 -6.90
C CYS A 103 17.28 14.23 -8.36
N ALA A 104 18.28 13.37 -8.58
CA ALA A 104 18.57 12.85 -9.90
C ALA A 104 17.43 11.99 -10.45
N ALA A 105 17.18 12.06 -11.76
CA ALA A 105 16.33 11.08 -12.43
C ALA A 105 16.98 9.70 -12.34
N GLN A 106 16.19 8.67 -12.04
CA GLN A 106 16.69 7.32 -11.78
C GLN A 106 16.16 6.32 -12.81
N THR A 107 17.00 5.37 -13.19
CA THR A 107 16.63 4.31 -14.15
C THR A 107 15.54 3.43 -13.55
N MET A 108 14.43 3.31 -14.27
CA MET A 108 13.32 2.44 -13.90
C MET A 108 13.57 0.99 -14.34
N LEU A 109 12.92 0.04 -13.68
CA LEU A 109 13.20 -1.39 -13.81
C LEU A 109 13.07 -1.92 -15.25
N THR A 110 12.06 -1.46 -15.98
CA THR A 110 11.84 -1.84 -17.38
C THR A 110 11.37 -0.64 -18.21
N PRO A 111 11.59 -0.68 -19.56
CA PRO A 111 11.03 0.34 -20.45
C PRO A 111 9.52 0.47 -20.37
N GLY A 112 8.80 -0.65 -20.17
CA GLY A 112 7.34 -0.64 -20.03
C GLY A 112 6.86 0.08 -18.76
N ILE A 113 7.56 -0.09 -17.64
CA ILE A 113 7.26 0.65 -16.40
C ILE A 113 7.55 2.14 -16.58
N PHE A 114 8.66 2.49 -17.23
CA PHE A 114 8.99 3.88 -17.55
C PHE A 114 7.91 4.53 -18.43
N GLN A 115 7.46 3.86 -19.50
CA GLN A 115 6.39 4.36 -20.36
C GLN A 115 5.08 4.56 -19.60
N ALA A 116 4.72 3.63 -18.71
CA ALA A 116 3.54 3.75 -17.86
C ALA A 116 3.66 4.93 -16.88
N TYR A 117 4.85 5.15 -16.31
CA TYR A 117 5.15 6.30 -15.45
C TYR A 117 4.96 7.62 -16.21
N GLU A 118 5.57 7.77 -17.37
CA GLU A 118 5.46 8.98 -18.21
C GLU A 118 4.00 9.25 -18.60
N ALA A 119 3.26 8.22 -18.99
CA ALA A 119 1.84 8.35 -19.32
C ALA A 119 1.00 8.78 -18.09
N GLY A 120 1.30 8.24 -16.90
CA GLY A 120 0.65 8.61 -15.66
C GLY A 120 0.94 10.05 -15.25
N VAL A 121 2.20 10.45 -15.31
CA VAL A 121 2.64 11.83 -15.07
C VAL A 121 1.99 12.80 -16.05
N GLY A 122 1.89 12.43 -17.34
CA GLY A 122 1.18 13.21 -18.36
C GLY A 122 -0.26 13.51 -17.95
N LYS A 123 -1.00 12.49 -17.51
CA LYS A 123 -2.38 12.64 -17.02
C LYS A 123 -2.48 13.54 -15.77
N LEU A 124 -1.55 13.39 -14.81
CA LEU A 124 -1.52 14.30 -13.66
C LEU A 124 -1.29 15.76 -14.09
N THR A 125 -0.41 15.98 -15.06
CA THR A 125 -0.10 17.33 -15.60
C THR A 125 -1.33 18.03 -16.23
N GLU A 126 -2.24 17.24 -16.81
CA GLU A 126 -3.49 17.78 -17.39
C GLU A 126 -4.50 18.27 -16.34
N HIS A 127 -4.40 17.75 -15.09
CA HIS A 127 -5.45 17.92 -14.09
C HIS A 127 -4.98 18.52 -12.75
N ALA A 128 -3.67 18.65 -12.54
CA ALA A 128 -3.08 19.19 -11.32
C ALA A 128 -1.93 20.15 -11.64
N GLN A 129 -1.65 21.06 -10.72
CA GLN A 129 -0.55 22.00 -10.84
C GLN A 129 0.77 21.30 -10.51
N ILE A 130 1.77 21.45 -11.36
CA ILE A 130 3.14 21.01 -11.05
C ILE A 130 3.73 21.99 -10.03
N ALA A 131 4.10 21.47 -8.85
CA ALA A 131 4.82 22.23 -7.82
C ALA A 131 6.33 22.19 -8.03
N ALA A 132 6.88 21.00 -8.33
CA ALA A 132 8.32 20.84 -8.57
C ALA A 132 8.62 19.60 -9.42
N LYS A 133 9.81 19.62 -10.03
CA LYS A 133 10.40 18.47 -10.75
C LYS A 133 11.82 18.23 -10.27
N GLY A 134 12.25 16.98 -10.24
CA GLY A 134 13.63 16.58 -10.04
C GLY A 134 14.52 16.95 -11.25
N MET A 135 15.77 16.51 -11.21
CA MET A 135 16.70 16.70 -12.33
C MET A 135 16.16 16.00 -13.58
N ALA A 136 16.36 16.63 -14.73
CA ALA A 136 16.01 16.04 -16.02
C ALA A 136 16.78 14.72 -16.25
N ALA A 137 16.14 13.79 -16.96
CA ALA A 137 16.76 12.54 -17.36
C ALA A 137 18.01 12.80 -18.25
N GLN A 138 19.08 12.04 -17.97
CA GLN A 138 20.34 12.10 -18.74
C GLN A 138 20.58 10.84 -19.56
N GLY A 139 19.72 9.85 -19.42
CA GLY A 139 19.80 8.56 -20.08
C GLY A 139 18.43 7.92 -20.32
N PRO A 140 18.39 6.78 -21.00
CA PRO A 140 17.14 6.11 -21.34
C PRO A 140 16.42 5.57 -20.09
N ASN A 141 15.09 5.56 -20.14
CA ASN A 141 14.21 5.00 -19.11
C ASN A 141 14.43 5.57 -17.70
N GLN A 142 14.88 6.82 -17.59
CA GLN A 142 15.04 7.51 -16.30
C GLN A 142 13.79 8.30 -15.97
N GLY A 143 13.09 7.91 -14.90
CA GLY A 143 11.95 8.62 -14.36
C GLY A 143 12.40 9.87 -13.59
N GLN A 144 11.87 11.05 -13.97
CA GLN A 144 12.09 12.32 -13.29
C GLN A 144 11.09 12.46 -12.14
N ALA A 145 11.54 12.68 -10.92
CA ALA A 145 10.66 12.90 -9.78
C ALA A 145 9.74 14.11 -10.00
N GLN A 146 8.45 14.04 -9.61
CA GLN A 146 7.50 15.12 -9.79
C GLN A 146 6.54 15.24 -8.60
N LEU A 147 6.29 16.49 -8.21
CA LEU A 147 5.31 16.85 -7.18
C LEU A 147 4.20 17.68 -7.80
N PHE A 148 2.97 17.28 -7.55
CA PHE A 148 1.76 17.96 -8.00
C PHE A 148 0.95 18.46 -6.81
N VAL A 149 0.12 19.49 -7.04
CA VAL A 149 -0.81 20.03 -6.06
C VAL A 149 -2.18 20.21 -6.70
N THR A 150 -3.23 19.87 -5.97
CA THR A 150 -4.61 20.09 -6.37
C THR A 150 -5.50 20.42 -5.17
N GLN A 151 -6.71 20.92 -5.42
CA GLN A 151 -7.72 21.13 -4.39
C GLN A 151 -8.57 19.88 -4.20
N ALA A 152 -9.05 19.62 -2.97
CA ALA A 152 -9.94 18.51 -2.68
C ALA A 152 -11.16 18.46 -3.63
N SER A 153 -11.76 19.61 -3.94
CA SER A 153 -12.89 19.69 -4.87
C SER A 153 -12.58 19.23 -6.30
N ALA A 154 -11.35 19.39 -6.79
CA ALA A 154 -10.92 18.87 -8.08
C ALA A 154 -10.63 17.37 -8.00
N PHE A 155 -9.96 16.93 -6.94
CA PHE A 155 -9.67 15.51 -6.67
C PHE A 155 -10.95 14.68 -6.61
N LEU A 156 -11.97 15.16 -5.89
CA LEU A 156 -13.27 14.48 -5.73
C LEU A 156 -14.06 14.33 -7.03
N ARG A 157 -13.84 15.22 -8.01
CA ARG A 157 -14.54 15.18 -9.31
C ARG A 157 -13.81 14.46 -10.41
N ASN A 158 -12.54 14.07 -10.20
CA ASN A 158 -11.70 13.53 -11.26
C ASN A 158 -10.99 12.24 -10.82
N GLU A 159 -11.50 11.12 -11.30
CA GLU A 159 -10.93 9.79 -11.00
C GLU A 159 -9.49 9.61 -11.50
N HIS A 160 -9.06 10.36 -12.53
CA HIS A 160 -7.66 10.29 -13.01
C HIS A 160 -6.65 10.77 -11.97
N LEU A 161 -7.06 11.63 -11.02
CA LEU A 161 -6.22 12.07 -9.91
C LEU A 161 -6.07 11.00 -8.81
N GLN A 162 -6.89 9.95 -8.86
CA GLN A 162 -6.88 8.84 -7.90
C GLN A 162 -6.14 7.60 -8.44
N ALA A 163 -5.67 7.64 -9.69
CA ALA A 163 -4.94 6.55 -10.29
C ALA A 163 -3.49 6.49 -9.78
N GLU A 164 -3.00 5.27 -9.55
CA GLU A 164 -1.59 5.07 -9.21
C GLU A 164 -0.67 5.48 -10.38
N VAL A 165 0.37 6.24 -10.05
CA VAL A 165 1.49 6.52 -10.94
C VAL A 165 2.73 5.85 -10.34
N PHE A 166 3.05 4.64 -10.79
CA PHE A 166 4.12 3.81 -10.23
C PHE A 166 5.49 4.39 -10.55
N GLY A 167 6.07 5.13 -9.61
CA GLY A 167 7.33 5.86 -9.74
C GLY A 167 7.39 7.05 -8.78
N ALA A 168 8.39 7.92 -8.94
CA ALA A 168 8.62 9.06 -8.05
C ALA A 168 7.68 10.25 -8.37
N ALA A 169 6.36 10.01 -8.37
CA ALA A 169 5.33 11.05 -8.54
C ALA A 169 4.38 11.05 -7.35
N SER A 170 4.01 12.23 -6.86
CA SER A 170 3.07 12.38 -5.76
C SER A 170 2.17 13.61 -5.96
N LEU A 171 0.93 13.51 -5.46
CA LEU A 171 -0.08 14.55 -5.51
C LEU A 171 -0.41 15.03 -4.10
N VAL A 172 -0.30 16.33 -3.85
CA VAL A 172 -0.78 16.97 -2.62
C VAL A 172 -2.23 17.43 -2.85
N VAL A 173 -3.15 16.90 -2.06
CA VAL A 173 -4.55 17.33 -2.04
C VAL A 173 -4.76 18.30 -0.88
N VAL A 174 -5.04 19.54 -1.23
CA VAL A 174 -5.31 20.63 -0.29
C VAL A 174 -6.79 20.64 0.05
N CYS A 175 -7.12 20.37 1.32
CA CYS A 175 -8.48 20.34 1.85
C CYS A 175 -8.78 21.63 2.60
N ALA A 176 -9.98 22.19 2.44
CA ALA A 176 -10.37 23.41 3.16
C ALA A 176 -10.54 23.18 4.67
N ASN A 177 -10.91 21.95 5.07
CA ASN A 177 -11.19 21.58 6.45
C ASN A 177 -11.17 20.05 6.65
N ASP A 178 -11.39 19.61 7.90
CA ASP A 178 -11.40 18.18 8.27
C ASP A 178 -12.53 17.40 7.57
N GLU A 179 -13.63 18.03 7.24
CA GLU A 179 -14.73 17.37 6.51
C GLU A 179 -14.31 17.02 5.07
N GLU A 180 -13.60 17.91 4.38
CA GLU A 180 -13.02 17.58 3.06
C GLU A 180 -11.95 16.51 3.15
N VAL A 181 -11.12 16.49 4.22
CA VAL A 181 -10.18 15.39 4.47
C VAL A 181 -10.94 14.07 4.58
N ARG A 182 -12.06 14.04 5.33
CA ARG A 182 -12.90 12.87 5.46
C ARG A 182 -13.52 12.45 4.13
N GLN A 183 -14.07 13.38 3.36
CA GLN A 183 -14.69 13.11 2.04
C GLN A 183 -13.67 12.53 1.06
N VAL A 184 -12.48 13.12 0.97
CA VAL A 184 -11.39 12.60 0.15
C VAL A 184 -11.05 11.17 0.58
N SER A 185 -10.94 10.92 1.90
CA SER A 185 -10.61 9.59 2.44
C SER A 185 -11.70 8.55 2.14
N GLU A 186 -12.98 8.92 2.25
CA GLU A 186 -14.12 8.02 1.93
C GLU A 186 -14.17 7.67 0.44
N GLN A 187 -13.74 8.56 -0.44
CA GLN A 187 -13.74 8.32 -1.87
C GLN A 187 -12.57 7.45 -2.34
N LEU A 188 -11.47 7.37 -1.57
CA LEU A 188 -10.35 6.50 -1.92
C LEU A 188 -10.81 5.06 -2.10
N GLU A 189 -10.26 4.39 -3.09
CA GLU A 189 -10.33 2.93 -3.22
C GLU A 189 -9.48 2.25 -2.13
N GLY A 190 -9.42 0.92 -2.13
CA GLY A 190 -8.56 0.16 -1.21
C GLY A 190 -7.07 0.45 -1.41
N GLN A 191 -6.33 0.53 -0.31
CA GLN A 191 -4.91 0.90 -0.24
C GLN A 191 -4.10 -0.16 0.50
N LEU A 192 -2.80 -0.25 0.21
CA LEU A 192 -1.87 -1.05 1.02
C LEU A 192 -1.59 -0.36 2.35
N THR A 193 -1.34 0.95 2.32
CA THR A 193 -1.02 1.73 3.52
C THR A 193 -1.80 3.03 3.60
N ALA A 194 -2.01 3.50 4.83
CA ALA A 194 -2.33 4.89 5.13
C ALA A 194 -1.43 5.36 6.28
N THR A 195 -0.78 6.50 6.10
CA THR A 195 0.18 7.05 7.06
C THR A 195 -0.35 8.34 7.66
N LEU A 196 -0.23 8.48 8.98
CA LEU A 196 -0.65 9.68 9.71
C LEU A 196 0.59 10.32 10.34
N HIS A 197 0.93 11.54 9.94
CA HIS A 197 1.89 12.37 10.67
C HIS A 197 1.11 13.29 11.59
N LEU A 198 1.22 13.05 12.89
CA LEU A 198 0.44 13.71 13.93
C LEU A 198 1.28 13.98 15.19
N ASP A 199 0.84 14.91 15.99
CA ASP A 199 1.30 15.19 17.35
C ASP A 199 0.15 15.02 18.34
N ASP A 200 0.41 15.13 19.65
CA ASP A 200 -0.61 14.89 20.69
C ASP A 200 -1.87 15.74 20.52
N ALA A 201 -1.73 16.98 20.05
CA ALA A 201 -2.86 17.87 19.79
C ALA A 201 -3.74 17.43 18.60
N ASP A 202 -3.25 16.52 17.77
CA ASP A 202 -3.98 15.99 16.61
C ASP A 202 -4.77 14.71 16.93
N LEU A 203 -4.58 14.09 18.11
CA LEU A 203 -5.11 12.76 18.43
C LEU A 203 -6.62 12.67 18.25
N ALA A 204 -7.39 13.68 18.67
CA ALA A 204 -8.86 13.66 18.52
C ALA A 204 -9.30 13.66 17.04
N ARG A 205 -8.59 14.42 16.17
CA ARG A 205 -8.85 14.45 14.74
C ARG A 205 -8.47 13.13 14.08
N ALA A 206 -7.33 12.56 14.46
CA ALA A 206 -6.87 11.26 13.97
C ALA A 206 -7.86 10.16 14.37
N GLN A 207 -8.32 10.15 15.63
CA GLN A 207 -9.30 9.18 16.13
C GLN A 207 -10.63 9.25 15.35
N ALA A 208 -11.08 10.43 14.97
CA ALA A 208 -12.29 10.59 14.15
C ALA A 208 -12.13 10.04 12.72
N LEU A 209 -10.91 10.04 12.18
CA LEU A 209 -10.61 9.54 10.84
C LEU A 209 -10.33 8.03 10.80
N LEU A 210 -9.83 7.42 11.89
CA LEU A 210 -9.44 6.01 11.94
C LEU A 210 -10.49 5.04 11.40
N PRO A 211 -11.81 5.14 11.72
CA PRO A 211 -12.81 4.22 11.19
C PRO A 211 -12.93 4.22 9.66
N VAL A 212 -12.58 5.34 9.01
CA VAL A 212 -12.50 5.43 7.54
C VAL A 212 -11.26 4.69 7.06
N LEU A 213 -10.10 4.97 7.66
CA LEU A 213 -8.81 4.42 7.23
C LEU A 213 -8.74 2.91 7.41
N GLU A 214 -9.32 2.37 8.48
CA GLU A 214 -9.42 0.92 8.73
C GLU A 214 -10.19 0.18 7.62
N ARG A 215 -11.16 0.84 6.99
CA ARG A 215 -11.88 0.28 5.83
C ARG A 215 -11.12 0.43 4.52
N LYS A 216 -10.14 1.33 4.47
CA LYS A 216 -9.43 1.70 3.23
C LYS A 216 -8.04 1.10 3.11
N ALA A 217 -7.35 0.80 4.21
CA ALA A 217 -5.96 0.37 4.16
C ALA A 217 -5.69 -0.88 4.99
N GLY A 218 -4.76 -1.71 4.52
CA GLY A 218 -4.35 -2.91 5.24
C GLY A 218 -3.33 -2.62 6.34
N ARG A 219 -2.54 -1.54 6.24
CA ARG A 219 -1.55 -1.14 7.23
C ARG A 219 -1.67 0.35 7.54
N LEU A 220 -1.84 0.68 8.81
CA LEU A 220 -1.85 2.05 9.30
C LEU A 220 -0.52 2.36 10.00
N LEU A 221 0.09 3.50 9.68
CA LEU A 221 1.36 3.95 10.24
C LEU A 221 1.19 5.31 10.92
N VAL A 222 1.95 5.54 11.98
CA VAL A 222 2.03 6.85 12.62
C VAL A 222 3.47 7.33 12.66
N ASN A 223 3.70 8.56 12.20
CA ASN A 223 4.97 9.27 12.24
C ASN A 223 6.16 8.55 11.58
N GLY A 224 5.89 7.63 10.65
CA GLY A 224 6.88 6.98 9.79
C GLY A 224 6.52 7.18 8.32
N TRP A 225 7.43 6.86 7.40
CA TRP A 225 7.14 6.86 5.97
C TRP A 225 6.80 5.45 5.52
N PRO A 226 5.83 5.27 4.59
CA PRO A 226 5.31 3.96 4.26
C PRO A 226 6.24 3.10 3.41
N THR A 227 7.27 3.70 2.78
CA THR A 227 8.20 3.02 1.89
C THR A 227 8.97 1.95 2.64
N GLY A 228 8.86 0.71 2.15
CA GLY A 228 9.41 -0.47 2.79
C GLY A 228 8.42 -1.21 3.69
N VAL A 229 8.74 -2.48 3.95
CA VAL A 229 7.94 -3.38 4.79
C VAL A 229 8.87 -4.31 5.57
N GLU A 230 8.56 -4.51 6.86
CA GLU A 230 9.30 -5.43 7.71
C GLU A 230 8.61 -6.81 7.73
N VAL A 231 9.40 -7.90 7.71
CA VAL A 231 8.87 -9.26 7.81
C VAL A 231 8.77 -9.64 9.30
N CYS A 232 7.54 -9.66 9.81
CA CYS A 232 7.26 -10.06 11.20
C CYS A 232 5.88 -10.72 11.31
N ASP A 233 5.56 -11.25 12.49
CA ASP A 233 4.30 -11.96 12.76
C ASP A 233 3.07 -11.06 12.65
N ALA A 234 3.20 -9.80 13.02
CA ALA A 234 2.11 -8.83 13.01
C ALA A 234 1.94 -8.11 11.66
N MET A 235 2.84 -8.33 10.68
CA MET A 235 2.80 -7.61 9.42
C MET A 235 1.57 -8.01 8.61
N VAL A 236 0.85 -6.98 8.17
CA VAL A 236 -0.15 -7.07 7.11
C VAL A 236 0.29 -6.18 5.95
N HIS A 237 0.71 -6.83 4.86
CA HIS A 237 0.94 -6.18 3.57
C HIS A 237 -0.14 -6.66 2.62
N GLY A 238 -1.22 -5.94 2.60
CA GLY A 238 -2.47 -6.25 1.93
C GLY A 238 -3.41 -5.06 2.00
N GLY A 239 -4.69 -5.28 1.79
CA GLY A 239 -5.69 -4.22 1.88
C GLY A 239 -6.92 -4.55 1.03
N PRO A 240 -7.96 -3.70 1.07
CA PRO A 240 -9.16 -3.89 0.27
C PRO A 240 -8.86 -3.74 -1.24
N PHE A 241 -9.76 -4.28 -2.08
CA PHE A 241 -9.68 -4.06 -3.52
C PHE A 241 -9.69 -2.54 -3.84
N PRO A 242 -8.84 -2.06 -4.76
CA PRO A 242 -7.98 -2.78 -5.68
C PRO A 242 -6.53 -3.01 -5.21
N ALA A 243 -6.19 -2.68 -3.96
CA ALA A 243 -4.84 -2.94 -3.47
C ALA A 243 -4.52 -4.43 -3.51
N THR A 244 -5.50 -5.28 -3.18
CA THR A 244 -5.37 -6.73 -3.34
C THR A 244 -6.66 -7.37 -3.89
N SER A 245 -6.54 -8.57 -4.44
CA SER A 245 -7.68 -9.40 -4.85
C SER A 245 -8.33 -10.14 -3.67
N ASP A 246 -7.64 -10.28 -2.54
CA ASP A 246 -8.15 -10.91 -1.31
C ASP A 246 -7.74 -10.09 -0.08
N SER A 247 -8.69 -9.32 0.44
CA SER A 247 -8.48 -8.44 1.61
C SER A 247 -8.26 -9.17 2.94
N ARG A 248 -8.44 -10.50 2.99
CA ARG A 248 -8.32 -11.32 4.21
C ARG A 248 -6.94 -11.95 4.37
N SER A 249 -6.03 -11.68 3.46
CA SER A 249 -4.67 -12.24 3.48
C SER A 249 -3.61 -11.17 3.44
N THR A 250 -2.38 -11.57 3.68
CA THR A 250 -1.19 -10.71 3.58
C THR A 250 -0.19 -11.31 2.60
N SER A 251 0.55 -10.47 1.85
CA SER A 251 1.62 -10.91 0.96
C SER A 251 2.98 -11.04 1.67
N VAL A 252 3.14 -10.39 2.84
CA VAL A 252 4.38 -10.37 3.62
C VAL A 252 4.09 -10.71 5.08
N GLY A 253 5.07 -11.28 5.75
CA GLY A 253 4.97 -11.73 7.14
C GLY A 253 4.69 -13.24 7.26
N THR A 254 4.72 -13.77 8.48
CA THR A 254 4.56 -15.22 8.71
C THR A 254 3.20 -15.76 8.31
N ALA A 255 2.15 -14.93 8.39
CA ALA A 255 0.80 -15.30 7.97
C ALA A 255 0.62 -15.40 6.44
N ALA A 256 1.60 -14.97 5.63
CA ALA A 256 1.51 -15.03 4.17
C ALA A 256 1.34 -16.46 3.63
N ILE A 257 1.85 -17.46 4.34
CA ILE A 257 1.73 -18.87 3.96
C ILE A 257 0.27 -19.37 3.97
N LEU A 258 -0.61 -18.74 4.77
CA LEU A 258 -2.01 -19.15 4.88
C LEU A 258 -2.76 -19.09 3.54
N ARG A 259 -2.31 -18.25 2.62
CA ARG A 259 -2.84 -18.15 1.26
C ARG A 259 -2.72 -19.44 0.45
N PHE A 260 -1.74 -20.27 0.80
CA PHE A 260 -1.40 -21.51 0.07
C PHE A 260 -1.77 -22.77 0.86
N LEU A 261 -2.45 -22.59 2.00
CA LEU A 261 -2.93 -23.69 2.84
C LEU A 261 -4.45 -23.84 2.71
N ARG A 262 -4.92 -25.06 2.91
CA ARG A 262 -6.36 -25.34 3.09
C ARG A 262 -6.58 -26.20 4.32
N PRO A 263 -7.66 -26.03 5.06
CA PRO A 263 -8.01 -26.89 6.18
C PRO A 263 -8.41 -28.28 5.70
N VAL A 264 -8.09 -29.30 6.52
CA VAL A 264 -8.58 -30.66 6.38
C VAL A 264 -9.10 -31.11 7.74
N CYS A 265 -10.31 -31.66 7.80
CA CYS A 265 -10.89 -32.25 8.99
C CYS A 265 -10.70 -33.76 8.94
N TYR A 266 -10.27 -34.37 10.05
CA TYR A 266 -10.24 -35.80 10.28
C TYR A 266 -11.32 -36.13 11.31
N GLN A 267 -12.37 -36.85 10.91
CA GLN A 267 -13.47 -37.24 11.79
C GLN A 267 -13.44 -38.77 11.99
N ASP A 268 -13.55 -39.23 13.24
CA ASP A 268 -13.56 -40.65 13.63
C ASP A 268 -12.34 -41.45 13.13
N PHE A 269 -11.18 -40.75 12.98
CA PHE A 269 -9.94 -41.36 12.53
C PHE A 269 -9.23 -42.08 13.67
N PRO A 270 -8.77 -43.32 13.47
CA PRO A 270 -7.86 -43.98 14.41
C PRO A 270 -6.56 -43.15 14.59
N ASP A 271 -6.10 -42.99 15.82
CA ASP A 271 -4.91 -42.17 16.12
C ASP A 271 -3.67 -42.56 15.31
N SER A 272 -3.48 -43.87 15.05
CA SER A 272 -2.38 -44.39 14.25
C SER A 272 -2.36 -43.99 12.77
N LEU A 273 -3.50 -43.52 12.25
CA LEU A 273 -3.62 -42.98 10.87
C LEU A 273 -3.53 -41.47 10.79
N LEU A 274 -3.54 -40.79 11.93
CA LEU A 274 -3.40 -39.34 11.96
C LEU A 274 -1.96 -38.90 11.65
N PRO A 275 -1.78 -37.76 10.99
CA PRO A 275 -0.46 -37.10 10.92
C PRO A 275 0.13 -36.91 12.33
N ALA A 276 1.44 -37.02 12.47
CA ALA A 276 2.12 -36.88 13.76
C ALA A 276 1.73 -35.58 14.54
N ALA A 277 1.45 -34.51 13.83
CA ALA A 277 1.02 -33.24 14.41
C ALA A 277 -0.35 -33.34 15.15
N LEU A 278 -1.19 -34.31 14.79
CA LEU A 278 -2.56 -34.48 15.30
C LEU A 278 -2.72 -35.69 16.22
N GLN A 279 -1.72 -36.56 16.35
CA GLN A 279 -1.78 -37.73 17.23
C GLN A 279 -1.90 -37.32 18.70
N HIS A 280 -2.60 -38.11 19.50
CA HIS A 280 -2.82 -37.82 20.93
C HIS A 280 -1.50 -37.66 21.70
N ALA A 281 -0.49 -38.50 21.41
CA ALA A 281 0.81 -38.43 22.05
C ALA A 281 1.60 -37.15 21.76
N ASN A 282 1.17 -36.32 20.77
CA ASN A 282 1.86 -35.09 20.37
C ASN A 282 3.38 -35.26 20.18
N PRO A 283 3.83 -36.18 19.35
CA PRO A 283 5.27 -36.52 19.26
C PRO A 283 6.17 -35.38 18.78
N LEU A 284 5.54 -34.33 18.18
CA LEU A 284 6.23 -33.12 17.72
C LEU A 284 6.23 -32.00 18.77
N LEU A 285 5.64 -32.21 19.95
CA LEU A 285 5.53 -31.22 21.03
C LEU A 285 4.94 -29.87 20.54
N LEU A 286 3.94 -29.94 19.69
CA LEU A 286 3.31 -28.74 19.14
C LEU A 286 2.34 -28.13 20.15
N ARG A 287 2.24 -26.79 20.12
CA ARG A 287 1.16 -26.08 20.80
C ARG A 287 -0.11 -26.27 19.97
N ARG A 288 -1.12 -26.89 20.54
CA ARG A 288 -2.39 -27.22 19.89
C ARG A 288 -3.57 -26.64 20.64
N LEU A 289 -4.74 -26.65 19.98
CA LEU A 289 -6.03 -26.46 20.66
C LEU A 289 -6.66 -27.84 20.85
N LEU A 290 -6.94 -28.21 22.10
CA LEU A 290 -7.79 -29.35 22.47
C LEU A 290 -9.05 -28.82 23.10
N ASP A 291 -10.21 -29.13 22.53
CA ASP A 291 -11.51 -28.67 22.98
C ASP A 291 -11.59 -27.15 23.18
N GLY A 292 -10.91 -26.40 22.27
CA GLY A 292 -10.83 -24.96 22.33
C GLY A 292 -9.80 -24.39 23.31
N GLN A 293 -9.10 -25.22 24.07
CA GLN A 293 -8.08 -24.80 25.04
C GLN A 293 -6.67 -25.01 24.46
N ARG A 294 -5.78 -24.08 24.78
CA ARG A 294 -4.36 -24.21 24.34
C ARG A 294 -3.62 -25.24 25.18
N GLU A 295 -3.25 -26.33 24.55
CA GLU A 295 -2.32 -27.32 25.14
C GLU A 295 -0.90 -26.73 25.16
N ARG A 296 -0.23 -26.81 26.30
CA ARG A 296 1.20 -26.56 26.44
C ARG A 296 1.89 -27.92 26.64
N PRO A 297 2.68 -28.38 25.65
CA PRO A 297 3.43 -29.61 25.83
C PRO A 297 4.43 -29.43 26.99
N GLU A 298 4.38 -30.31 27.97
CA GLU A 298 5.44 -30.41 28.97
C GLU A 298 6.72 -30.89 28.30
N ARG A 299 7.85 -30.26 28.60
CA ARG A 299 9.19 -30.65 28.09
C ARG A 299 9.71 -31.82 28.85
#